data_d4b653ced5a4ef143eb3d650fdda484a
#
_entry.id   d4b653ced5a4ef143eb3d650fdda484a
#
_cell.length_a   1.000
_cell.length_b   1.000
_cell.length_c   1.000
_cell.angle_alpha   90.00
_cell.angle_beta   90.00
_cell.angle_gamma   90.00
#
_symmetry.space_group_name_H-M   'P 1'
#
loop_
_entity.id
_entity.type
_entity.pdbx_description
1 polymer ?
#
loop_
_entity_poly.entity_id
_entity_poly.type
_entity_poly.pdbx_seq_one_letter_code
_entity_poly.pdbx_strand_id
1 'polypeptide(L)'
;VAISGGSRLPTSHDFVFPRGALVMGVEPVLRFQSAEERTKGVPVQQETDKETGMLVWSVLVIDQAAERKTDAAVTVKIAAPHQPVPPEAIPGTDVRPVVFDGLTVTPWIDDKACRSAHGGERHRCRAKLGYSLRASGMKSALAAKTTAKAA
;
A
#
# COMPACT_ATOMS: atom_id res chain seq x y z
N VAL A 1 27.15 2.99 -2.71
CA VAL A 1 25.77 3.48 -2.50
C VAL A 1 25.17 2.74 -1.31
N ALA A 2 24.67 3.50 -0.32
CA ALA A 2 24.10 2.94 0.90
C ALA A 2 22.67 2.36 0.70
N ILE A 3 22.01 2.67 -0.41
CA ILE A 3 20.66 2.21 -0.71
C ILE A 3 20.75 0.84 -1.38
N SER A 4 20.20 -0.18 -0.72
CA SER A 4 20.09 -1.53 -1.25
C SER A 4 18.73 -1.77 -1.90
N GLY A 5 18.62 -2.81 -2.75
CA GLY A 5 17.32 -3.27 -3.25
C GLY A 5 16.39 -3.63 -2.10
N GLY A 6 15.15 -3.18 -2.16
CA GLY A 6 14.17 -3.39 -1.11
C GLY A 6 14.21 -2.37 0.04
N SER A 7 15.09 -1.35 -0.02
CA SER A 7 15.10 -0.28 0.97
C SER A 7 13.80 0.50 0.97
N ARG A 8 13.31 0.82 2.17
CA ARG A 8 12.15 1.70 2.37
C ARG A 8 12.60 3.15 2.34
N LEU A 9 12.24 3.89 1.30
CA LEU A 9 12.64 5.28 1.10
C LEU A 9 11.58 6.20 1.73
N PRO A 10 11.96 7.07 2.69
CA PRO A 10 11.02 8.04 3.26
C PRO A 10 10.44 8.96 2.19
N THR A 11 9.16 9.23 2.28
CA THR A 11 8.46 10.16 1.39
C THR A 11 7.35 10.89 2.14
N SER A 12 6.75 11.90 1.54
CA SER A 12 5.61 12.59 2.13
C SER A 12 4.28 12.14 1.50
N HIS A 13 3.21 12.29 2.26
CA HIS A 13 1.87 12.04 1.76
C HIS A 13 1.56 12.89 0.52
N ASP A 14 1.85 14.19 0.57
CA ASP A 14 1.54 15.13 -0.51
C ASP A 14 2.35 14.87 -1.78
N PHE A 15 3.54 14.26 -1.65
CA PHE A 15 4.33 13.86 -2.81
C PHE A 15 3.69 12.65 -3.53
N VAL A 16 3.20 11.69 -2.77
CA VAL A 16 2.59 10.45 -3.32
C VAL A 16 1.15 10.70 -3.76
N PHE A 17 0.38 11.44 -2.97
CA PHE A 17 -1.04 11.72 -3.19
C PHE A 17 -1.32 13.22 -3.32
N PRO A 18 -0.84 13.90 -4.37
CA PRO A 18 -0.91 15.36 -4.50
C PRO A 18 -2.34 15.92 -4.57
N ARG A 19 -3.32 15.10 -4.91
CA ARG A 19 -4.75 15.43 -4.88
C ARG A 19 -5.51 14.78 -3.73
N GLY A 20 -4.78 14.13 -2.82
CA GLY A 20 -5.34 13.40 -1.68
C GLY A 20 -5.70 11.95 -2.00
N ALA A 21 -5.98 11.22 -0.95
CA ALA A 21 -6.35 9.81 -1.00
C ALA A 21 -7.64 9.57 -0.19
N LEU A 22 -8.45 8.62 -0.64
CA LEU A 22 -9.72 8.23 -0.02
C LEU A 22 -9.64 6.78 0.43
N VAL A 23 -9.88 6.50 1.71
CA VAL A 23 -9.90 5.12 2.23
C VAL A 23 -11.16 4.41 1.77
N MET A 24 -10.97 3.20 1.24
CA MET A 24 -12.05 2.30 0.86
C MET A 24 -12.25 1.15 1.86
N GLY A 25 -11.17 0.72 2.52
CA GLY A 25 -11.25 -0.35 3.51
C GLY A 25 -9.90 -0.67 4.13
N VAL A 26 -9.94 -1.42 5.22
CA VAL A 26 -8.76 -1.94 5.91
C VAL A 26 -8.93 -3.44 6.10
N GLU A 27 -7.96 -4.22 5.66
CA GLU A 27 -7.98 -5.67 5.71
C GLU A 27 -6.67 -6.22 6.28
N PRO A 28 -6.67 -7.38 6.95
CA PRO A 28 -5.44 -8.05 7.33
C PRO A 28 -4.70 -8.55 6.09
N VAL A 29 -3.37 -8.41 6.07
CA VAL A 29 -2.53 -9.03 5.06
C VAL A 29 -2.27 -10.48 5.48
N LEU A 30 -2.69 -11.42 4.66
CA LEU A 30 -2.52 -12.84 4.95
C LEU A 30 -1.16 -13.33 4.43
N ARG A 31 -0.50 -14.15 5.24
CA ARG A 31 0.72 -14.82 4.84
C ARG A 31 0.45 -15.80 3.70
N PHE A 32 1.37 -15.85 2.74
CA PHE A 32 1.30 -16.83 1.68
C PHE A 32 1.35 -18.26 2.25
N GLN A 33 0.43 -19.11 1.83
CA GLN A 33 0.43 -20.53 2.12
C GLN A 33 0.88 -21.33 0.90
N SER A 34 1.79 -22.28 1.13
CA SER A 34 2.16 -23.25 0.10
C SER A 34 0.98 -24.21 -0.19
N ALA A 35 1.04 -24.91 -1.33
CA ALA A 35 0.05 -25.93 -1.66
C ALA A 35 -0.01 -27.04 -0.61
N GLU A 36 1.14 -27.42 -0.04
CA GLU A 36 1.22 -28.43 1.02
C GLU A 36 0.55 -27.98 2.31
N GLU A 37 0.78 -26.72 2.74
CA GLU A 37 0.15 -26.16 3.93
C GLU A 37 -1.37 -26.11 3.80
N ARG A 38 -1.87 -25.73 2.62
CA ARG A 38 -3.31 -25.75 2.31
C ARG A 38 -3.89 -27.16 2.38
N THR A 39 -3.20 -28.15 1.81
CA THR A 39 -3.63 -29.55 1.83
C THR A 39 -3.63 -30.13 3.23
N LYS A 40 -2.69 -29.73 4.09
CA LYS A 40 -2.61 -30.14 5.50
C LYS A 40 -3.60 -29.41 6.41
N GLY A 41 -4.37 -28.45 5.90
CA GLY A 41 -5.35 -27.70 6.68
C GLY A 41 -4.71 -26.74 7.69
N VAL A 42 -3.49 -26.28 7.44
CA VAL A 42 -2.82 -25.30 8.31
C VAL A 42 -3.63 -23.99 8.29
N PRO A 43 -3.96 -23.41 9.47
CA PRO A 43 -4.70 -22.15 9.52
C PRO A 43 -3.93 -21.02 8.83
N VAL A 44 -4.66 -20.18 8.09
CA VAL A 44 -4.08 -18.98 7.46
C VAL A 44 -3.67 -18.00 8.57
N GLN A 45 -2.43 -17.55 8.54
CA GLN A 45 -1.90 -16.58 9.48
C GLN A 45 -1.78 -15.20 8.85
N GLN A 46 -1.97 -14.17 9.65
CA GLN A 46 -1.70 -12.80 9.24
C GLN A 46 -0.18 -12.56 9.13
N GLU A 47 0.22 -11.79 8.12
CA GLU A 47 1.61 -11.37 7.94
C GLU A 47 2.05 -10.46 9.11
N THR A 48 3.28 -10.64 9.57
CA THR A 48 3.92 -9.78 10.55
C THR A 48 5.07 -9.00 9.92
N ASP A 49 5.24 -7.76 10.36
CA ASP A 49 6.36 -6.93 9.91
C ASP A 49 7.67 -7.43 10.52
N LYS A 50 8.67 -7.65 9.67
CA LYS A 50 9.96 -8.24 10.07
C LYS A 50 10.77 -7.34 11.02
N GLU A 51 10.57 -6.03 10.94
CA GLU A 51 11.30 -5.07 11.77
C GLU A 51 10.69 -4.88 13.16
N THR A 52 9.36 -4.87 13.24
CA THR A 52 8.63 -4.57 14.47
C THR A 52 7.92 -5.76 15.10
N GLY A 53 7.70 -6.84 14.34
CA GLY A 53 6.90 -7.99 14.76
C GLY A 53 5.39 -7.72 14.84
N MET A 54 4.94 -6.51 14.50
CA MET A 54 3.52 -6.17 14.51
C MET A 54 2.78 -6.76 13.32
N LEU A 55 1.47 -6.94 13.47
CA LEU A 55 0.59 -7.41 12.40
C LEU A 55 0.56 -6.40 11.26
N VAL A 56 0.52 -6.89 10.01
CA VAL A 56 0.45 -6.04 8.82
C VAL A 56 -0.99 -5.95 8.33
N TRP A 57 -1.43 -4.71 8.10
CA TRP A 57 -2.74 -4.35 7.59
C TRP A 57 -2.63 -3.69 6.23
N SER A 58 -3.56 -3.98 5.36
CA SER A 58 -3.68 -3.40 4.02
C SER A 58 -4.77 -2.35 4.03
N VAL A 59 -4.43 -1.12 3.75
CA VAL A 59 -5.37 -0.01 3.58
C VAL A 59 -5.55 0.21 2.09
N LEU A 60 -6.73 -0.10 1.59
CA LEU A 60 -7.09 0.18 0.20
C LEU A 60 -7.56 1.63 0.09
N VAL A 61 -6.92 2.39 -0.80
CA VAL A 61 -7.24 3.79 -1.04
C VAL A 61 -7.42 4.06 -2.53
N ILE A 62 -8.21 5.09 -2.82
CA ILE A 62 -8.31 5.68 -4.15
C ILE A 62 -7.41 6.92 -4.21
N ASP A 63 -6.44 6.88 -5.11
CA ASP A 63 -5.61 8.03 -5.47
C ASP A 63 -6.38 8.94 -6.43
N GLN A 64 -6.66 10.16 -6.00
CA GLN A 64 -7.39 11.14 -6.81
C GLN A 64 -6.53 11.78 -7.91
N ALA A 65 -5.21 11.56 -7.88
CA ALA A 65 -4.28 12.06 -8.89
C ALA A 65 -3.99 11.03 -10.00
N ALA A 66 -4.51 9.80 -9.88
CA ALA A 66 -4.24 8.75 -10.86
C ALA A 66 -4.73 9.12 -12.26
N GLU A 67 -3.85 9.03 -13.25
CA GLU A 67 -4.18 9.33 -14.65
C GLU A 67 -5.06 8.24 -15.28
N ARG A 68 -4.91 7.00 -14.82
CA ARG A 68 -5.67 5.85 -15.32
C ARG A 68 -6.54 5.28 -14.20
N LYS A 69 -7.75 4.89 -14.53
CA LYS A 69 -8.67 4.22 -13.59
C LYS A 69 -8.08 2.95 -12.97
N THR A 70 -7.26 2.22 -13.74
CA THR A 70 -6.59 1.00 -13.28
C THR A 70 -5.53 1.26 -12.20
N ASP A 71 -4.98 2.46 -12.17
CA ASP A 71 -3.89 2.84 -11.26
C ASP A 71 -4.42 3.63 -10.05
N ALA A 72 -5.73 3.91 -10.04
CA ALA A 72 -6.36 4.67 -8.96
C ALA A 72 -6.47 3.90 -7.64
N ALA A 73 -6.64 2.57 -7.71
CA ALA A 73 -6.69 1.73 -6.51
C ALA A 73 -5.26 1.41 -6.04
N VAL A 74 -4.89 1.93 -4.90
CA VAL A 74 -3.56 1.81 -4.31
C VAL A 74 -3.66 1.19 -2.93
N THR A 75 -2.71 0.33 -2.59
CA THR A 75 -2.63 -0.29 -1.27
C THR A 75 -1.48 0.32 -0.47
N VAL A 76 -1.78 0.77 0.74
CA VAL A 76 -0.79 1.21 1.73
C VAL A 76 -0.78 0.21 2.89
N LYS A 77 0.37 -0.38 3.18
CA LYS A 77 0.53 -1.31 4.31
C LYS A 77 0.85 -0.54 5.60
N ILE A 78 0.20 -0.92 6.69
CA ILE A 78 0.47 -0.39 8.03
C ILE A 78 0.77 -1.55 8.96
N ALA A 79 1.88 -1.47 9.70
CA ALA A 79 2.19 -2.42 10.77
C ALA A 79 1.63 -1.87 12.09
N ALA A 80 0.71 -2.61 12.70
CA ALA A 80 0.06 -2.22 13.95
C ALA A 80 -0.43 -3.46 14.73
N PRO A 81 -0.45 -3.42 16.08
CA PRO A 81 -0.92 -4.56 16.87
C PRO A 81 -2.41 -4.85 16.69
N HIS A 82 -3.18 -3.83 16.34
CA HIS A 82 -4.62 -3.91 16.10
C HIS A 82 -4.97 -3.29 14.75
N GLN A 83 -6.15 -3.64 14.22
CA GLN A 83 -6.63 -3.09 12.96
C GLN A 83 -6.72 -1.56 13.05
N PRO A 84 -6.02 -0.82 12.17
CA PRO A 84 -6.15 0.63 12.11
C PRO A 84 -7.58 1.06 11.82
N VAL A 85 -8.05 2.05 12.57
CA VAL A 85 -9.39 2.61 12.39
C VAL A 85 -9.35 3.62 11.25
N PRO A 86 -10.18 3.47 10.21
CA PRO A 86 -10.29 4.46 9.15
C PRO A 86 -10.73 5.82 9.70
N PRO A 87 -10.29 6.94 9.08
CA PRO A 87 -10.77 8.27 9.44
C PRO A 87 -12.28 8.39 9.28
N GLU A 88 -12.86 9.40 9.94
CA GLU A 88 -14.27 9.71 9.79
C GLU A 88 -14.61 10.09 8.34
N ALA A 89 -15.80 9.68 7.91
CA ALA A 89 -16.32 10.07 6.61
C ALA A 89 -16.74 11.55 6.59
N ILE A 90 -16.73 12.14 5.41
CA ILE A 90 -17.38 13.45 5.20
C ILE A 90 -18.86 13.30 5.56
N PRO A 91 -19.44 14.21 6.37
CA PRO A 91 -20.85 14.12 6.78
C PRO A 91 -21.80 13.91 5.60
N GLY A 92 -22.69 12.93 5.71
CA GLY A 92 -23.63 12.56 4.67
C GLY A 92 -23.07 11.71 3.53
N THR A 93 -21.82 11.24 3.64
CA THR A 93 -21.16 10.40 2.63
C THR A 93 -20.37 9.24 3.29
N ASP A 94 -19.98 8.27 2.48
CA ASP A 94 -19.03 7.22 2.89
C ASP A 94 -17.57 7.54 2.49
N VAL A 95 -17.33 8.77 2.04
CA VAL A 95 -16.00 9.21 1.59
C VAL A 95 -15.12 9.55 2.79
N ARG A 96 -13.97 8.93 2.88
CA ARG A 96 -13.03 9.04 4.01
C ARG A 96 -11.67 9.57 3.55
N PRO A 97 -11.50 10.90 3.49
CA PRO A 97 -10.21 11.50 3.14
C PRO A 97 -9.16 11.20 4.22
N VAL A 98 -7.97 10.80 3.78
CA VAL A 98 -6.89 10.36 4.65
C VAL A 98 -5.59 11.09 4.38
N VAL A 99 -4.78 11.26 5.41
CA VAL A 99 -3.35 11.59 5.34
C VAL A 99 -2.57 10.48 6.03
N PHE A 100 -1.56 9.97 5.37
CA PHE A 100 -0.66 8.96 5.92
C PHE A 100 0.53 9.60 6.60
N ASP A 101 0.87 9.13 7.81
CA ASP A 101 2.05 9.51 8.55
C ASP A 101 3.17 8.50 8.34
N GLY A 102 4.43 8.96 8.31
CA GLY A 102 5.60 8.09 8.16
C GLY A 102 5.58 7.26 6.88
N LEU A 103 5.13 7.85 5.78
CA LEU A 103 5.01 7.15 4.50
C LEU A 103 6.40 6.81 3.96
N THR A 104 6.53 5.59 3.48
CA THR A 104 7.73 5.10 2.79
C THR A 104 7.35 4.42 1.49
N VAL A 105 8.23 4.51 0.52
CA VAL A 105 8.10 3.85 -0.78
C VAL A 105 9.25 2.89 -1.01
N THR A 106 8.94 1.69 -1.48
CA THR A 106 9.94 0.71 -1.94
C THR A 106 9.68 0.41 -3.40
N PRO A 107 10.59 0.82 -4.30
CA PRO A 107 10.48 0.47 -5.71
C PRO A 107 10.76 -1.03 -5.93
N TRP A 108 10.06 -1.63 -6.84
CA TRP A 108 10.26 -3.03 -7.27
C TRP A 108 9.97 -3.19 -8.76
N ILE A 109 10.45 -4.27 -9.34
CA ILE A 109 10.25 -4.55 -10.76
C ILE A 109 9.10 -5.55 -10.90
N ASP A 110 8.04 -5.15 -11.59
CA ASP A 110 6.95 -6.04 -11.99
C ASP A 110 7.24 -6.63 -13.37
N ASP A 111 7.68 -7.88 -13.37
CA ASP A 111 8.03 -8.65 -14.57
C ASP A 111 6.96 -9.66 -14.98
N LYS A 112 5.80 -9.65 -14.35
CA LYS A 112 4.71 -10.61 -14.59
C LYS A 112 4.24 -10.63 -16.05
N ALA A 113 4.36 -9.51 -16.75
CA ALA A 113 4.00 -9.40 -18.16
C ALA A 113 5.14 -9.81 -19.12
N CYS A 114 6.31 -10.13 -18.59
CA CYS A 114 7.43 -10.62 -19.38
C CYS A 114 7.16 -12.06 -19.84
N ARG A 115 7.50 -12.34 -21.09
CA ARG A 115 7.42 -13.69 -21.65
C ARG A 115 8.82 -14.25 -21.78
N SER A 116 9.02 -15.44 -21.21
CA SER A 116 10.25 -16.22 -21.41
C SER A 116 10.43 -16.57 -22.89
N ALA A 117 11.67 -16.58 -23.37
CA ALA A 117 11.98 -17.07 -24.70
C ALA A 117 11.77 -18.62 -24.72
N HIS A 118 10.85 -19.07 -25.55
CA HIS A 118 10.69 -20.49 -25.86
C HIS A 118 11.00 -20.72 -27.33
N GLY A 119 11.77 -21.76 -27.66
CA GLY A 119 11.93 -22.22 -29.02
C GLY A 119 12.61 -21.25 -29.98
N GLY A 120 13.58 -20.45 -29.53
CA GLY A 120 14.32 -19.51 -30.38
C GLY A 120 13.69 -18.12 -30.53
N GLU A 121 12.55 -17.85 -29.90
CA GLU A 121 11.97 -16.51 -29.85
C GLU A 121 12.77 -15.60 -28.89
N ARG A 122 12.88 -14.32 -29.26
CA ARG A 122 13.52 -13.32 -28.40
C ARG A 122 12.64 -13.05 -27.17
N HIS A 123 13.28 -12.96 -26.00
CA HIS A 123 12.62 -12.48 -24.78
C HIS A 123 11.96 -11.10 -25.03
N ARG A 124 10.66 -10.99 -24.75
CA ARG A 124 9.95 -9.71 -24.77
C ARG A 124 9.83 -9.20 -23.35
N CYS A 125 10.68 -8.26 -22.99
CA CYS A 125 10.61 -7.60 -21.71
C CYS A 125 9.46 -6.58 -21.70
N ARG A 126 8.52 -6.76 -20.75
CA ARG A 126 7.43 -5.83 -20.44
C ARG A 126 7.45 -5.47 -18.97
N ALA A 127 8.64 -5.49 -18.38
CA ALA A 127 8.83 -5.11 -16.99
C ALA A 127 8.39 -3.66 -16.76
N LYS A 128 7.73 -3.44 -15.64
CA LYS A 128 7.29 -2.11 -15.17
C LYS A 128 7.90 -1.84 -13.82
N LEU A 129 8.12 -0.57 -13.51
CA LEU A 129 8.46 -0.17 -12.16
C LEU A 129 7.17 -0.10 -11.34
N GLY A 130 7.15 -0.85 -10.24
CA GLY A 130 6.10 -0.83 -9.24
C GLY A 130 6.59 -0.16 -7.96
N TYR A 131 5.66 0.25 -7.11
CA TYR A 131 5.94 0.88 -5.83
C TYR A 131 5.12 0.21 -4.74
N SER A 132 5.79 -0.23 -3.67
CA SER A 132 5.12 -0.67 -2.44
C SER A 132 5.11 0.46 -1.45
N LEU A 133 3.93 0.81 -0.94
CA LEU A 133 3.74 1.89 0.02
C LEU A 133 3.52 1.32 1.42
N ARG A 134 4.19 1.92 2.40
CA ARG A 134 3.99 1.63 3.83
C ARG A 134 3.87 2.94 4.60
N ALA A 135 3.06 2.94 5.65
CA ALA A 135 2.91 4.07 6.55
C ALA A 135 2.97 3.60 8.01
N SER A 136 3.31 4.50 8.92
CA SER A 136 3.24 4.26 10.36
C SER A 136 1.84 4.42 10.93
N GLY A 137 1.00 5.22 10.28
CA GLY A 137 -0.37 5.47 10.68
C GLY A 137 -1.13 6.29 9.65
N MET A 138 -2.40 6.54 9.95
CA MET A 138 -3.27 7.38 9.14
C MET A 138 -4.13 8.28 10.02
N LYS A 139 -4.50 9.44 9.49
CA LYS A 139 -5.36 10.42 10.15
C LYS A 139 -6.32 11.07 9.16
N SER A 140 -7.33 11.76 9.67
CA SER A 140 -8.29 12.49 8.84
C SER A 140 -7.63 13.66 8.11
N ALA A 141 -7.82 13.74 6.79
CA ALA A 141 -7.42 14.91 6.02
C ALA A 141 -8.27 16.14 6.32
N LEU A 142 -9.48 15.96 6.86
CA LEU A 142 -10.38 17.05 7.24
C LEU A 142 -9.82 17.83 8.43
N ALA A 143 -9.26 17.14 9.43
CA ALA A 143 -8.64 17.77 10.60
C ALA A 143 -7.42 18.60 10.23
N ALA A 144 -6.61 18.15 9.27
CA ALA A 144 -5.43 18.87 8.78
C ALA A 144 -5.80 20.19 8.08
N LYS A 145 -6.90 20.23 7.35
CA LYS A 145 -7.40 21.47 6.70
C LYS A 145 -7.95 22.47 7.70
N THR A 146 -8.51 22.03 8.81
CA THR A 146 -9.05 22.90 9.85
C THR A 146 -7.93 23.66 10.58
N THR A 147 -6.81 22.98 10.86
CA THR A 147 -5.62 23.63 11.48
C THR A 147 -4.96 24.63 10.54
N ALA A 148 -4.87 24.36 9.24
CA ALA A 148 -4.32 25.29 8.27
C ALA A 148 -5.18 26.55 8.05
N LYS A 149 -6.49 26.45 8.25
CA LYS A 149 -7.42 27.60 8.10
C LYS A 149 -7.54 28.47 9.35
N ALA A 150 -7.13 27.97 10.52
CA ALA A 150 -7.12 28.68 11.79
C ALA A 150 -5.80 29.44 12.05
N ALA A 151 -4.79 29.25 11.21
CA ALA A 151 -3.53 29.99 11.19
C ALA A 151 -3.55 31.05 10.10
#